data_545a861f621cff16ae778bb77195622e
#
_entry.id   545a861f621cff16ae778bb77195622e
#
_cell.length_a   1.000
_cell.length_b   1.000
_cell.length_c   1.000
_cell.angle_alpha   90.00
_cell.angle_beta   90.00
_cell.angle_gamma   90.00
#
_symmetry.space_group_name_H-M   'P 1'
#
loop_
_entity.id
_entity.type
_entity.pdbx_description
1 polymer ?
#
loop_
_entity_poly.entity_id
_entity_poly.type
_entity_poly.pdbx_seq_one_letter_code
_entity_poly.pdbx_strand_id
1 'polypeptide(L)'
;AAFHYFRCPEELWRDRFRQIKEAGFNTVETYVPWNWHERIMPSGLNDNSHFDFSDVKRWLKMAQEEFGLYTIVRPGPFICAEYSGGGYPRWLAKFCPGGMDDFWLRSADHRHISWSQHWFDAVCKALADEQITRKPVGEKGIILIQIENEYNHHGCYGKEKLLKALYQSVRKSGMDIPIFTCLTNECRSSEDVELSQVFDSDNYYVGLSSAPDCAYRMANLRKEQPDAPGFVTELQGGWFSLVTGRLSEDHYSDARHFKAVGLMSLLGGAGGINYYMFFGGTHFAGWGARGMTTSYDYNAAIRENGARSDKYFEAKAIGQFIQAFEPQLVRSEGGPCAMEGGAKSLFGGVRVAVDGTRFVFLHNTDPKNAIRGKVRLLPGKMNRPATPMYNINQHGEKVLIAASEAADTDSVTVSPINVSYDLPA
;
A
#
# COMPACT_ATOMS: atom_id res chain seq x y z
N ALA A 1 -6.51 -0.46 -4.03
CA ALA A 1 -7.41 -1.41 -3.35
C ALA A 1 -6.74 -2.78 -3.29
N ALA A 2 -6.60 -3.34 -2.08
CA ALA A 2 -6.04 -4.70 -1.90
C ALA A 2 -7.11 -5.75 -2.20
N PHE A 3 -6.78 -6.66 -3.12
CA PHE A 3 -7.61 -7.76 -3.56
C PHE A 3 -6.74 -8.96 -3.97
N HIS A 4 -6.75 -10.03 -3.18
CA HIS A 4 -5.91 -11.21 -3.38
C HIS A 4 -6.60 -12.27 -4.25
N TYR A 5 -6.04 -12.59 -5.44
CA TYR A 5 -6.59 -13.61 -6.35
C TYR A 5 -6.70 -14.99 -5.68
N PHE A 6 -5.75 -15.36 -4.82
CA PHE A 6 -5.69 -16.66 -4.15
C PHE A 6 -6.71 -16.82 -3.00
N ARG A 7 -7.50 -15.78 -2.70
CA ARG A 7 -8.59 -15.76 -1.72
C ARG A 7 -9.97 -15.59 -2.34
N CYS A 8 -10.07 -15.65 -3.65
CA CYS A 8 -11.31 -15.45 -4.39
C CYS A 8 -11.39 -16.40 -5.57
N PRO A 9 -12.48 -17.15 -5.77
CA PRO A 9 -12.68 -17.94 -6.96
C PRO A 9 -12.63 -17.06 -8.22
N GLU A 10 -12.03 -17.56 -9.30
CA GLU A 10 -11.81 -16.80 -10.53
C GLU A 10 -13.11 -16.26 -11.13
N GLU A 11 -14.19 -17.02 -11.07
CA GLU A 11 -15.50 -16.63 -11.56
C GLU A 11 -16.10 -15.39 -10.86
N LEU A 12 -15.60 -15.04 -9.68
CA LEU A 12 -16.01 -13.86 -8.91
C LEU A 12 -15.10 -12.64 -9.13
N TRP A 13 -13.91 -12.80 -9.73
CA TRP A 13 -12.96 -11.69 -9.89
C TRP A 13 -13.57 -10.52 -10.66
N ARG A 14 -14.29 -10.79 -11.73
CA ARG A 14 -14.92 -9.76 -12.57
C ARG A 14 -15.90 -8.87 -11.80
N ASP A 15 -16.67 -9.46 -10.89
CA ASP A 15 -17.54 -8.69 -10.00
C ASP A 15 -16.76 -7.83 -9.02
N ARG A 16 -15.68 -8.33 -8.45
CA ARG A 16 -14.85 -7.58 -7.50
C ARG A 16 -14.12 -6.43 -8.18
N PHE A 17 -13.53 -6.65 -9.35
CA PHE A 17 -12.90 -5.57 -10.12
C PHE A 17 -13.91 -4.49 -10.54
N ARG A 18 -15.09 -4.88 -10.97
CA ARG A 18 -16.17 -3.93 -11.30
C ARG A 18 -16.49 -3.04 -10.10
N GLN A 19 -16.69 -3.62 -8.92
CA GLN A 19 -17.00 -2.88 -7.71
C GLN A 19 -15.85 -1.93 -7.29
N ILE A 20 -14.60 -2.39 -7.37
CA ILE A 20 -13.41 -1.56 -7.11
C ILE A 20 -13.38 -0.35 -8.06
N LYS A 21 -13.59 -0.59 -9.34
CA LYS A 21 -13.64 0.49 -10.36
C LYS A 21 -14.78 1.47 -10.10
N GLU A 22 -15.98 0.99 -9.78
CA GLU A 22 -17.15 1.80 -9.45
C GLU A 22 -16.95 2.63 -8.15
N ALA A 23 -16.10 2.17 -7.24
CA ALA A 23 -15.71 2.93 -6.05
C ALA A 23 -14.68 4.02 -6.35
N GLY A 24 -14.24 4.18 -7.61
CA GLY A 24 -13.33 5.24 -8.03
C GLY A 24 -11.85 4.91 -7.90
N PHE A 25 -11.50 3.65 -7.62
CA PHE A 25 -10.08 3.25 -7.59
C PHE A 25 -9.52 3.08 -9.00
N ASN A 26 -8.27 3.47 -9.17
CA ASN A 26 -7.52 3.33 -10.42
C ASN A 26 -6.49 2.20 -10.39
N THR A 27 -6.24 1.62 -9.21
CA THR A 27 -5.18 0.65 -8.98
C THR A 27 -5.65 -0.45 -8.05
N VAL A 28 -5.26 -1.70 -8.35
CA VAL A 28 -5.43 -2.84 -7.45
C VAL A 28 -4.09 -3.42 -7.07
N GLU A 29 -4.00 -3.95 -5.86
CA GLU A 29 -2.81 -4.56 -5.30
C GLU A 29 -3.09 -6.03 -4.95
N THR A 30 -2.10 -6.89 -5.15
CA THR A 30 -2.13 -8.26 -4.64
C THR A 30 -0.77 -8.72 -4.16
N TYR A 31 -0.76 -9.50 -3.09
CA TYR A 31 0.38 -10.35 -2.80
C TYR A 31 0.49 -11.46 -3.84
N VAL A 32 1.71 -11.96 -4.04
CA VAL A 32 2.00 -13.13 -4.89
C VAL A 32 2.72 -14.17 -4.01
N PRO A 33 1.98 -15.12 -3.38
CA PRO A 33 2.58 -16.04 -2.42
C PRO A 33 3.46 -17.08 -3.10
N TRP A 34 4.68 -17.24 -2.64
CA TRP A 34 5.60 -18.25 -3.18
C TRP A 34 5.02 -19.66 -3.09
N ASN A 35 4.47 -20.06 -1.93
CA ASN A 35 3.89 -21.40 -1.71
C ASN A 35 2.65 -21.70 -2.59
N TRP A 36 2.01 -20.69 -3.17
CA TRP A 36 0.93 -20.86 -4.13
C TRP A 36 1.46 -21.26 -5.50
N HIS A 37 2.59 -20.71 -5.90
CA HIS A 37 3.16 -20.85 -7.22
C HIS A 37 4.22 -21.95 -7.34
N GLU A 38 4.84 -22.38 -6.24
CA GLU A 38 5.81 -23.48 -6.19
C GLU A 38 5.49 -24.43 -5.04
N ARG A 39 4.48 -25.27 -5.27
CA ARG A 39 3.95 -26.22 -4.27
C ARG A 39 4.81 -27.44 -4.07
N ILE A 40 5.57 -27.83 -5.12
CA ILE A 40 6.43 -29.01 -5.15
C ILE A 40 7.87 -28.54 -4.95
N MET A 41 8.61 -29.26 -4.10
CA MET A 41 10.01 -28.99 -3.85
C MET A 41 10.84 -29.19 -5.12
N PRO A 42 11.58 -28.17 -5.59
CA PRO A 42 12.47 -28.32 -6.72
C PRO A 42 13.67 -29.19 -6.38
N SER A 43 14.32 -29.75 -7.40
CA SER A 43 15.54 -30.56 -7.25
C SER A 43 16.77 -29.73 -6.84
N GLY A 44 16.72 -28.43 -7.00
CA GLY A 44 17.74 -27.45 -6.60
C GLY A 44 17.41 -26.06 -7.07
N LEU A 45 18.28 -25.08 -6.77
CA LEU A 45 18.08 -23.64 -7.04
C LEU A 45 17.90 -23.29 -8.53
N ASN A 46 18.30 -24.19 -9.44
CA ASN A 46 18.18 -23.96 -10.89
C ASN A 46 16.97 -24.67 -11.50
N ASP A 47 16.19 -25.40 -10.69
CA ASP A 47 15.01 -26.11 -11.16
C ASP A 47 13.77 -25.24 -11.04
N ASN A 48 13.35 -24.67 -12.15
CA ASN A 48 12.16 -23.82 -12.26
C ASN A 48 10.93 -24.55 -12.83
N SER A 49 10.98 -25.90 -12.91
CA SER A 49 9.94 -26.70 -13.59
C SER A 49 8.62 -26.78 -12.84
N HIS A 50 8.61 -26.41 -11.56
CA HIS A 50 7.45 -26.52 -10.67
C HIS A 50 6.68 -25.21 -10.46
N PHE A 51 7.10 -24.11 -11.08
CA PHE A 51 6.38 -22.85 -11.01
C PHE A 51 5.14 -22.83 -11.90
N ASP A 52 4.03 -22.39 -11.35
CA ASP A 52 2.81 -22.07 -12.10
C ASP A 52 2.34 -20.65 -11.77
N PHE A 53 2.47 -19.74 -12.73
CA PHE A 53 2.05 -18.34 -12.63
C PHE A 53 0.74 -18.06 -13.38
N SER A 54 0.00 -19.08 -13.77
CA SER A 54 -1.21 -18.94 -14.60
C SER A 54 -2.28 -18.07 -13.92
N ASP A 55 -2.52 -18.30 -12.61
CA ASP A 55 -3.55 -17.58 -11.86
C ASP A 55 -3.25 -16.07 -11.77
N VAL A 56 -2.05 -15.70 -11.33
CA VAL A 56 -1.67 -14.28 -11.21
C VAL A 56 -1.69 -13.59 -12.57
N LYS A 57 -1.25 -14.25 -13.63
CA LYS A 57 -1.29 -13.67 -14.99
C LYS A 57 -2.72 -13.42 -15.47
N ARG A 58 -3.65 -14.36 -15.25
CA ARG A 58 -5.07 -14.16 -15.61
C ARG A 58 -5.69 -13.02 -14.79
N TRP A 59 -5.36 -12.94 -13.49
CA TRP A 59 -5.84 -11.87 -12.64
C TRP A 59 -5.32 -10.50 -13.09
N LEU A 60 -4.00 -10.37 -13.38
CA LEU A 60 -3.39 -9.15 -13.92
C LEU A 60 -4.02 -8.74 -15.25
N LYS A 61 -4.17 -9.70 -16.17
CA LYS A 61 -4.80 -9.45 -17.47
C LYS A 61 -6.22 -8.91 -17.32
N MET A 62 -7.03 -9.53 -16.48
CA MET A 62 -8.42 -9.08 -16.23
C MET A 62 -8.42 -7.66 -15.65
N ALA A 63 -7.60 -7.38 -14.63
CA ALA A 63 -7.52 -6.06 -14.00
C ALA A 63 -7.10 -4.97 -15.00
N GLN A 64 -6.07 -5.25 -15.80
CA GLN A 64 -5.46 -4.28 -16.71
C GLN A 64 -6.28 -4.06 -17.97
N GLU A 65 -6.65 -5.15 -18.67
CA GLU A 65 -7.27 -5.07 -20.01
C GLU A 65 -8.79 -4.88 -19.94
N GLU A 66 -9.49 -5.57 -19.02
CA GLU A 66 -10.95 -5.50 -18.97
C GLU A 66 -11.45 -4.34 -18.10
N PHE A 67 -10.75 -4.05 -16.98
CA PHE A 67 -11.19 -3.01 -16.05
C PHE A 67 -10.36 -1.72 -16.10
N GLY A 68 -9.26 -1.70 -16.86
CA GLY A 68 -8.42 -0.53 -17.01
C GLY A 68 -7.82 -0.07 -15.66
N LEU A 69 -7.39 -1.02 -14.83
CA LEU A 69 -6.77 -0.78 -13.53
C LEU A 69 -5.26 -0.97 -13.63
N TYR A 70 -4.50 -0.07 -13.04
CA TYR A 70 -3.09 -0.33 -12.76
C TYR A 70 -2.97 -1.42 -11.70
N THR A 71 -1.81 -2.07 -11.64
CA THR A 71 -1.60 -3.15 -10.68
C THR A 71 -0.30 -2.95 -9.90
N ILE A 72 -0.31 -3.39 -8.64
CA ILE A 72 0.85 -3.46 -7.76
C ILE A 72 1.01 -4.90 -7.33
N VAL A 73 2.23 -5.43 -7.39
CA VAL A 73 2.53 -6.81 -6.99
C VAL A 73 3.49 -6.85 -5.82
N ARG A 74 3.22 -7.75 -4.88
CA ARG A 74 3.98 -7.90 -3.62
C ARG A 74 4.42 -9.36 -3.43
N PRO A 75 5.51 -9.81 -4.08
CA PRO A 75 5.93 -11.21 -4.08
C PRO A 75 6.65 -11.67 -2.79
N GLY A 76 6.89 -10.82 -1.84
CA GLY A 76 7.53 -11.17 -0.59
C GLY A 76 9.06 -11.18 -0.65
N PRO A 77 9.75 -12.28 -0.28
CA PRO A 77 9.34 -13.68 -0.12
C PRO A 77 8.43 -13.96 1.08
N PHE A 78 8.53 -13.18 2.16
CA PHE A 78 7.56 -13.18 3.24
C PHE A 78 6.46 -12.17 2.96
N ILE A 79 5.21 -12.61 3.00
CA ILE A 79 4.05 -11.73 2.74
C ILE A 79 3.22 -11.46 3.99
N CYS A 80 3.46 -12.16 5.11
CA CYS A 80 2.58 -12.13 6.29
C CYS A 80 1.13 -12.50 5.93
N ALA A 81 0.28 -11.51 5.76
CA ALA A 81 -1.07 -11.56 5.19
C ALA A 81 -1.99 -12.58 5.87
N GLU A 82 -1.73 -12.95 7.13
CA GLU A 82 -2.44 -14.04 7.85
C GLU A 82 -2.51 -15.33 6.99
N TYR A 83 -1.47 -15.57 6.20
CA TYR A 83 -1.38 -16.64 5.23
C TYR A 83 -0.42 -17.74 5.70
N SER A 84 -0.68 -18.97 5.29
CA SER A 84 0.08 -20.14 5.73
C SER A 84 1.57 -19.98 5.48
N GLY A 85 2.38 -20.11 6.55
CA GLY A 85 3.83 -19.94 6.50
C GLY A 85 4.31 -18.54 6.09
N GLY A 86 3.42 -17.52 6.13
CA GLY A 86 3.77 -16.18 5.64
C GLY A 86 4.11 -16.16 4.15
N GLY A 87 3.61 -17.12 3.38
CA GLY A 87 3.87 -17.27 1.95
C GLY A 87 5.02 -18.21 1.58
N TYR A 88 5.84 -18.64 2.55
CA TYR A 88 6.93 -19.58 2.27
C TYR A 88 6.43 -21.00 1.96
N PRO A 89 7.03 -21.71 0.97
CA PRO A 89 6.74 -23.10 0.71
C PRO A 89 7.09 -24.02 1.91
N ARG A 90 6.21 -24.94 2.22
CA ARG A 90 6.43 -25.90 3.32
C ARG A 90 7.71 -26.73 3.18
N TRP A 91 8.13 -27.01 1.95
CA TRP A 91 9.32 -27.80 1.69
C TRP A 91 10.62 -27.12 2.13
N LEU A 92 10.64 -25.77 2.30
CA LEU A 92 11.78 -25.05 2.88
C LEU A 92 12.13 -25.54 4.29
N ALA A 93 11.17 -26.07 5.06
CA ALA A 93 11.42 -26.63 6.37
C ALA A 93 12.42 -27.80 6.38
N LYS A 94 12.59 -28.48 5.23
CA LYS A 94 13.60 -29.55 5.09
C LYS A 94 15.04 -29.03 5.22
N PHE A 95 15.26 -27.76 4.98
CA PHE A 95 16.56 -27.12 5.09
C PHE A 95 16.79 -26.46 6.46
N CYS A 96 15.87 -26.63 7.41
CA CYS A 96 15.95 -26.17 8.80
C CYS A 96 15.94 -27.37 9.76
N PRO A 97 16.94 -28.26 9.73
CA PRO A 97 16.92 -29.51 10.50
C PRO A 97 16.96 -29.28 12.03
N GLY A 98 17.47 -28.16 12.49
CA GLY A 98 17.51 -27.74 13.90
C GLY A 98 16.18 -27.19 14.44
N GLY A 99 15.12 -27.18 13.64
CA GLY A 99 13.84 -26.60 14.04
C GLY A 99 13.93 -25.12 14.35
N MET A 100 13.43 -24.70 15.52
CA MET A 100 13.45 -23.28 15.92
C MET A 100 14.86 -22.75 16.21
N ASP A 101 15.80 -23.62 16.55
CA ASP A 101 17.20 -23.22 16.83
C ASP A 101 18.00 -23.01 15.53
N ASP A 102 17.54 -23.53 14.39
CA ASP A 102 18.11 -23.32 13.06
C ASP A 102 17.21 -22.39 12.20
N PHE A 103 16.72 -21.33 12.83
CA PHE A 103 15.79 -20.39 12.21
C PHE A 103 16.53 -19.39 11.31
N TRP A 104 16.68 -19.75 10.04
CA TRP A 104 17.39 -18.94 9.04
C TRP A 104 16.47 -18.13 8.11
N LEU A 105 15.16 -18.40 8.11
CA LEU A 105 14.19 -17.63 7.31
C LEU A 105 14.14 -16.16 7.79
N ARG A 106 13.87 -15.26 6.88
CA ARG A 106 13.86 -13.82 7.11
C ARG A 106 15.14 -13.27 7.75
N SER A 107 16.29 -13.80 7.33
CA SER A 107 17.60 -13.35 7.81
C SER A 107 18.57 -13.15 6.65
N ALA A 108 19.78 -12.69 6.95
CA ALA A 108 20.88 -12.61 5.99
C ALA A 108 21.61 -13.95 5.78
N ASP A 109 21.04 -15.07 6.25
CA ASP A 109 21.60 -16.40 5.98
C ASP A 109 21.65 -16.66 4.48
N HIS A 110 22.79 -17.20 4.02
CA HIS A 110 23.01 -17.44 2.59
C HIS A 110 21.99 -18.39 1.96
N ARG A 111 21.45 -19.36 2.72
CA ARG A 111 20.40 -20.29 2.28
C ARG A 111 19.10 -19.52 1.98
N HIS A 112 18.72 -18.63 2.90
CA HIS A 112 17.54 -17.79 2.74
C HIS A 112 17.69 -16.86 1.55
N ILE A 113 18.82 -16.18 1.42
CA ILE A 113 19.08 -15.29 0.27
C ILE A 113 19.02 -16.07 -1.04
N SER A 114 19.69 -17.23 -1.14
CA SER A 114 19.71 -18.01 -2.37
C SER A 114 18.33 -18.53 -2.79
N TRP A 115 17.54 -19.04 -1.84
CA TRP A 115 16.18 -19.49 -2.12
C TRP A 115 15.22 -18.30 -2.41
N SER A 116 15.41 -17.17 -1.76
CA SER A 116 14.64 -15.96 -2.06
C SER A 116 14.93 -15.43 -3.47
N GLN A 117 16.19 -15.50 -3.91
CA GLN A 117 16.58 -15.15 -5.29
C GLN A 117 16.00 -16.14 -6.30
N HIS A 118 16.01 -17.46 -6.02
CA HIS A 118 15.33 -18.45 -6.85
C HIS A 118 13.87 -18.08 -7.09
N TRP A 119 13.14 -17.73 -6.04
CA TRP A 119 11.75 -17.26 -6.14
C TRP A 119 11.63 -15.96 -6.93
N PHE A 120 12.42 -14.94 -6.58
CA PHE A 120 12.34 -13.63 -7.20
C PHE A 120 12.74 -13.65 -8.68
N ASP A 121 13.78 -14.37 -9.05
CA ASP A 121 14.19 -14.55 -10.45
C ASP A 121 13.05 -15.17 -11.27
N ALA A 122 12.35 -16.17 -10.71
CA ALA A 122 11.24 -16.83 -11.39
C ALA A 122 10.00 -15.92 -11.53
N VAL A 123 9.53 -15.32 -10.43
CA VAL A 123 8.32 -14.50 -10.45
C VAL A 123 8.52 -13.21 -11.23
N CYS A 124 9.65 -12.52 -11.07
CA CYS A 124 9.93 -11.29 -11.81
C CYS A 124 10.06 -11.55 -13.31
N LYS A 125 10.76 -12.64 -13.72
CA LYS A 125 10.82 -13.06 -15.12
C LYS A 125 9.45 -13.39 -15.69
N ALA A 126 8.57 -14.06 -14.92
CA ALA A 126 7.22 -14.41 -15.35
C ALA A 126 6.33 -13.19 -15.55
N LEU A 127 6.55 -12.10 -14.79
CA LEU A 127 5.74 -10.89 -14.78
C LEU A 127 6.39 -9.70 -15.54
N ALA A 128 7.59 -9.85 -16.08
CA ALA A 128 8.34 -8.75 -16.71
C ALA A 128 7.58 -8.07 -17.85
N ASP A 129 6.83 -8.83 -18.65
CA ASP A 129 6.06 -8.30 -19.77
C ASP A 129 4.75 -7.62 -19.34
N GLU A 130 4.34 -7.79 -18.08
CA GLU A 130 3.13 -7.19 -17.52
C GLU A 130 3.37 -5.79 -16.93
N GLN A 131 4.61 -5.34 -16.85
CA GLN A 131 4.93 -4.02 -16.33
C GLN A 131 4.52 -2.91 -17.30
N ILE A 132 4.13 -1.74 -16.75
CA ILE A 132 3.61 -0.61 -17.53
C ILE A 132 4.59 -0.13 -18.60
N THR A 133 5.88 -0.24 -18.35
CA THR A 133 6.95 0.15 -19.28
C THR A 133 7.07 -0.75 -20.50
N ARG A 134 6.39 -1.90 -20.52
CA ARG A 134 6.30 -2.84 -21.63
C ARG A 134 4.96 -2.80 -22.36
N LYS A 135 4.01 -2.05 -21.84
CA LYS A 135 2.67 -1.95 -22.44
C LYS A 135 2.60 -0.80 -23.44
N PRO A 136 1.76 -0.90 -24.49
CA PRO A 136 1.43 0.22 -25.36
C PRO A 136 0.90 1.43 -24.60
N VAL A 137 1.06 2.61 -25.22
CA VAL A 137 0.56 3.88 -24.68
C VAL A 137 -0.94 3.81 -24.40
N GLY A 138 -1.35 4.15 -23.17
CA GLY A 138 -2.75 4.15 -22.73
C GLY A 138 -3.22 2.83 -22.13
N GLU A 139 -2.49 1.73 -22.31
CA GLU A 139 -2.78 0.47 -21.62
C GLU A 139 -2.35 0.50 -20.15
N LYS A 140 -2.82 -0.44 -19.37
CA LYS A 140 -2.49 -0.59 -17.96
C LYS A 140 -1.47 -1.71 -17.76
N GLY A 141 -0.71 -1.62 -16.68
CA GLY A 141 0.31 -2.60 -16.34
C GLY A 141 0.67 -2.55 -14.86
N ILE A 142 1.64 -3.35 -14.46
CA ILE A 142 2.24 -3.29 -13.14
C ILE A 142 3.03 -1.99 -13.03
N ILE A 143 2.71 -1.17 -12.04
CA ILE A 143 3.36 0.14 -11.81
C ILE A 143 4.39 0.10 -10.69
N LEU A 144 4.26 -0.80 -9.73
CA LEU A 144 5.11 -0.94 -8.56
C LEU A 144 5.30 -2.41 -8.21
N ILE A 145 6.50 -2.76 -7.73
CA ILE A 145 6.80 -4.06 -7.14
C ILE A 145 7.41 -3.87 -5.75
N GLN A 146 6.89 -4.61 -4.75
CA GLN A 146 7.43 -4.61 -3.40
C GLN A 146 8.47 -5.71 -3.22
N ILE A 147 9.53 -5.41 -2.49
CA ILE A 147 10.47 -6.39 -1.94
C ILE A 147 10.29 -6.48 -0.43
N GLU A 148 10.20 -7.69 0.10
CA GLU A 148 9.91 -8.02 1.50
C GLU A 148 8.60 -7.40 2.03
N ASN A 149 8.25 -7.67 3.26
CA ASN A 149 7.08 -7.10 3.90
C ASN A 149 7.33 -6.87 5.39
N GLU A 150 7.18 -5.62 5.86
CA GLU A 150 7.31 -5.24 7.27
C GLU A 150 8.60 -5.78 7.91
N TYR A 151 9.71 -5.62 7.22
CA TYR A 151 10.96 -6.31 7.56
C TYR A 151 11.56 -5.85 8.90
N ASN A 152 11.32 -4.61 9.33
CA ASN A 152 11.71 -4.13 10.65
C ASN A 152 10.79 -4.61 11.77
N HIS A 153 9.50 -4.79 11.46
CA HIS A 153 8.49 -5.09 12.47
C HIS A 153 8.69 -6.47 13.11
N HIS A 154 9.22 -7.43 12.38
CA HIS A 154 9.35 -8.82 12.82
C HIS A 154 10.76 -9.22 13.26
N GLY A 155 11.61 -8.26 13.64
CA GLY A 155 12.92 -8.54 14.26
C GLY A 155 13.93 -9.21 13.33
N CYS A 156 13.99 -8.81 12.09
CA CYS A 156 14.88 -9.39 11.08
C CYS A 156 16.31 -8.85 11.19
N TYR A 157 17.30 -9.71 10.98
CA TYR A 157 18.72 -9.38 11.08
C TYR A 157 19.38 -9.35 9.70
N GLY A 158 20.31 -8.41 9.50
CA GLY A 158 21.08 -8.28 8.27
C GLY A 158 20.23 -7.92 7.06
N LYS A 159 19.18 -7.13 7.25
CA LYS A 159 18.17 -6.76 6.27
C LYS A 159 18.73 -6.23 4.96
N GLU A 160 19.77 -5.41 5.00
CA GLU A 160 20.40 -4.83 3.82
C GLU A 160 20.86 -5.88 2.81
N LYS A 161 21.47 -6.98 3.27
CA LYS A 161 21.93 -8.05 2.38
C LYS A 161 20.78 -8.73 1.64
N LEU A 162 19.68 -9.02 2.35
CA LEU A 162 18.51 -9.63 1.73
C LEU A 162 17.85 -8.66 0.77
N LEU A 163 17.55 -7.43 1.20
CA LEU A 163 16.89 -6.42 0.38
C LEU A 163 17.68 -6.12 -0.89
N LYS A 164 19.02 -6.03 -0.79
CA LYS A 164 19.90 -5.86 -1.95
C LYS A 164 19.82 -7.06 -2.91
N ALA A 165 19.83 -8.27 -2.39
CA ALA A 165 19.69 -9.48 -3.22
C ALA A 165 18.35 -9.52 -3.97
N LEU A 166 17.26 -9.12 -3.30
CA LEU A 166 15.93 -9.02 -3.92
C LEU A 166 15.89 -7.92 -4.99
N TYR A 167 16.44 -6.73 -4.69
CA TYR A 167 16.59 -5.65 -5.68
C TYR A 167 17.31 -6.13 -6.94
N GLN A 168 18.44 -6.81 -6.76
CA GLN A 168 19.23 -7.34 -7.88
C GLN A 168 18.46 -8.37 -8.70
N SER A 169 17.70 -9.26 -8.05
CA SER A 169 16.83 -10.22 -8.76
C SER A 169 15.74 -9.52 -9.57
N VAL A 170 15.10 -8.48 -9.04
CA VAL A 170 14.10 -7.68 -9.77
C VAL A 170 14.73 -7.08 -11.02
N ARG A 171 15.86 -6.40 -10.91
CA ARG A 171 16.52 -5.72 -12.04
C ARG A 171 17.09 -6.70 -13.05
N LYS A 172 17.75 -7.76 -12.60
CA LYS A 172 18.29 -8.83 -13.46
C LYS A 172 17.22 -9.51 -14.30
N SER A 173 16.00 -9.64 -13.77
CA SER A 173 14.87 -10.24 -14.47
C SER A 173 14.20 -9.32 -15.50
N GLY A 174 14.70 -8.11 -15.69
CA GLY A 174 14.22 -7.16 -16.69
C GLY A 174 13.04 -6.30 -16.24
N MET A 175 12.74 -6.27 -14.94
CA MET A 175 11.76 -5.32 -14.40
C MET A 175 12.43 -3.97 -14.13
N ASP A 176 11.89 -2.90 -14.73
CA ASP A 176 12.42 -1.54 -14.67
C ASP A 176 11.49 -0.55 -13.93
N ILE A 177 10.30 -0.98 -13.52
CA ILE A 177 9.37 -0.20 -12.69
C ILE A 177 9.97 0.11 -11.31
N PRO A 178 9.47 1.13 -10.59
CA PRO A 178 9.93 1.44 -9.25
C PRO A 178 9.72 0.28 -8.27
N ILE A 179 10.72 0.11 -7.41
CA ILE A 179 10.71 -0.88 -6.32
C ILE A 179 10.43 -0.15 -5.01
N PHE A 180 9.59 -0.74 -4.19
CA PHE A 180 9.32 -0.22 -2.86
C PHE A 180 9.38 -1.32 -1.80
N THR A 181 9.40 -0.88 -0.55
CA THR A 181 9.28 -1.73 0.63
C THR A 181 8.39 -1.04 1.66
N CYS A 182 7.97 -1.73 2.71
CA CYS A 182 7.20 -1.12 3.79
C CYS A 182 7.82 -1.44 5.14
N LEU A 183 7.75 -0.46 6.06
CA LEU A 183 8.26 -0.54 7.44
C LEU A 183 9.73 -0.98 7.54
N THR A 184 10.55 -0.60 6.60
CA THR A 184 12.02 -0.74 6.73
C THR A 184 12.66 0.55 7.23
N ASN A 185 12.09 1.69 6.86
CA ASN A 185 12.47 3.06 7.24
C ASN A 185 13.91 3.47 6.87
N GLU A 186 14.62 2.69 6.07
CA GLU A 186 16.05 2.88 5.87
C GLU A 186 16.54 2.63 4.44
N CYS A 187 15.69 2.09 3.55
CA CYS A 187 16.15 1.81 2.19
C CYS A 187 16.53 3.09 1.45
N ARG A 188 15.65 4.08 1.44
CA ARG A 188 15.87 5.32 0.71
C ARG A 188 17.04 6.15 1.25
N SER A 189 17.29 6.08 2.55
CA SER A 189 18.42 6.76 3.21
C SER A 189 19.71 5.93 3.27
N SER A 190 19.73 4.74 2.67
CA SER A 190 20.91 3.88 2.64
C SER A 190 22.06 4.52 1.83
N GLU A 191 23.29 4.33 2.32
CA GLU A 191 24.51 4.66 1.55
C GLU A 191 24.75 3.71 0.37
N ASP A 192 24.09 2.55 0.36
CA ASP A 192 24.14 1.61 -0.76
C ASP A 192 23.33 2.16 -1.94
N VAL A 193 24.00 2.35 -3.09
CA VAL A 193 23.42 2.96 -4.30
C VAL A 193 22.23 2.18 -4.83
N GLU A 194 22.20 0.85 -4.69
CA GLU A 194 21.08 0.02 -5.16
C GLU A 194 19.88 0.16 -4.21
N LEU A 195 20.12 0.10 -2.89
CA LEU A 195 19.05 0.24 -1.90
C LEU A 195 18.45 1.65 -1.87
N SER A 196 19.25 2.69 -2.09
CA SER A 196 18.75 4.07 -2.16
C SER A 196 17.78 4.33 -3.32
N GLN A 197 17.66 3.40 -4.27
CA GLN A 197 16.64 3.45 -5.34
C GLN A 197 15.32 2.80 -4.94
N VAL A 198 15.26 2.14 -3.80
CA VAL A 198 14.03 1.56 -3.24
C VAL A 198 13.38 2.61 -2.35
N PHE A 199 12.14 2.99 -2.62
CA PHE A 199 11.45 3.92 -1.73
C PHE A 199 10.72 3.20 -0.61
N ASP A 200 10.67 3.83 0.56
CA ASP A 200 9.95 3.32 1.70
C ASP A 200 8.48 3.74 1.63
N SER A 201 7.58 2.86 2.04
CA SER A 201 6.16 3.11 2.23
C SER A 201 5.76 2.76 3.67
N ASP A 202 4.56 3.12 4.04
CA ASP A 202 4.10 2.92 5.42
C ASP A 202 2.79 2.14 5.50
N ASN A 203 2.56 1.48 6.64
CA ASN A 203 1.33 0.76 6.95
C ASN A 203 0.65 1.43 8.14
N TYR A 204 -0.66 1.72 8.04
CA TYR A 204 -1.39 2.43 9.08
C TYR A 204 -2.51 1.58 9.66
N TYR A 205 -2.28 1.12 10.89
CA TYR A 205 -3.21 0.39 11.74
C TYR A 205 -3.41 1.17 13.04
N VAL A 206 -4.27 2.18 13.00
CA VAL A 206 -4.50 3.14 14.08
C VAL A 206 -5.98 3.22 14.44
N GLY A 207 -6.30 3.57 15.69
CA GLY A 207 -7.69 3.80 16.10
C GLY A 207 -8.27 5.11 15.54
N LEU A 208 -9.60 5.27 15.64
CA LEU A 208 -10.29 6.47 15.17
C LEU A 208 -9.73 7.75 15.81
N SER A 209 -9.51 7.73 17.14
CA SER A 209 -8.95 8.88 17.87
C SER A 209 -7.52 9.20 17.47
N SER A 210 -6.77 8.21 16.96
CA SER A 210 -5.39 8.32 16.51
C SER A 210 -5.27 8.47 14.99
N ALA A 211 -6.37 8.64 14.26
CA ALA A 211 -6.34 8.90 12.83
C ALA A 211 -5.42 10.08 12.42
N PRO A 212 -5.25 11.14 13.23
CA PRO A 212 -4.26 12.20 12.99
C PRO A 212 -2.84 11.69 12.81
N ASP A 213 -2.45 10.55 13.40
CA ASP A 213 -1.11 9.99 13.26
C ASP A 213 -0.79 9.65 11.80
N CYS A 214 -1.81 9.28 11.00
CA CYS A 214 -1.64 9.05 9.57
C CYS A 214 -1.11 10.31 8.85
N ALA A 215 -1.61 11.49 9.23
CA ALA A 215 -1.16 12.74 8.62
C ALA A 215 0.28 13.08 9.01
N TYR A 216 0.63 12.93 10.28
CA TYR A 216 1.99 13.21 10.76
C TYR A 216 3.01 12.21 10.20
N ARG A 217 2.71 10.91 10.22
CA ARG A 217 3.60 9.87 9.68
C ARG A 217 3.84 10.07 8.19
N MET A 218 2.78 10.36 7.42
CA MET A 218 2.92 10.61 5.99
C MET A 218 3.74 11.88 5.70
N ALA A 219 3.52 12.95 6.45
CA ALA A 219 4.29 14.17 6.30
C ALA A 219 5.79 13.95 6.61
N ASN A 220 6.09 13.13 7.64
CA ASN A 220 7.46 12.74 7.96
C ASN A 220 8.09 11.88 6.87
N LEU A 221 7.39 10.85 6.39
CA LEU A 221 7.87 9.98 5.30
C LEU A 221 8.25 10.81 4.06
N ARG A 222 7.39 11.74 3.66
CA ARG A 222 7.67 12.65 2.53
C ARG A 222 8.86 13.58 2.76
N LYS A 223 9.10 13.98 4.00
CA LYS A 223 10.26 14.81 4.37
C LYS A 223 11.57 14.01 4.30
N GLU A 224 11.53 12.73 4.66
CA GLU A 224 12.70 11.83 4.64
C GLU A 224 13.06 11.39 3.22
N GLN A 225 12.07 11.32 2.31
CA GLN A 225 12.26 10.93 0.91
C GLN A 225 11.51 11.89 -0.05
N PRO A 226 11.97 13.14 -0.20
CA PRO A 226 11.24 14.16 -0.95
C PRO A 226 11.14 13.87 -2.45
N ASP A 227 11.97 13.00 -2.98
CA ASP A 227 12.04 12.55 -4.37
C ASP A 227 11.25 11.24 -4.63
N ALA A 228 10.53 10.72 -3.63
CA ALA A 228 9.68 9.55 -3.76
C ALA A 228 8.22 9.87 -3.38
N PRO A 229 7.24 9.10 -3.90
CA PRO A 229 5.85 9.32 -3.54
C PRO A 229 5.61 8.97 -2.06
N GLY A 230 4.81 9.78 -1.37
CA GLY A 230 4.22 9.35 -0.10
C GLY A 230 3.19 8.27 -0.36
N PHE A 231 3.47 7.02 0.03
CA PHE A 231 2.60 5.89 -0.26
C PHE A 231 2.22 5.13 1.01
N VAL A 232 0.92 4.87 1.18
CA VAL A 232 0.41 3.98 2.21
C VAL A 232 0.09 2.63 1.57
N THR A 233 0.96 1.64 1.84
CA THR A 233 0.82 0.30 1.25
C THR A 233 -0.30 -0.48 1.89
N GLU A 234 -0.50 -0.31 3.22
CA GLU A 234 -1.62 -0.91 3.94
C GLU A 234 -2.29 0.13 4.82
N LEU A 235 -3.36 0.71 4.29
CA LEU A 235 -4.25 1.56 5.05
C LEU A 235 -5.38 0.70 5.60
N GLN A 236 -5.55 0.65 6.90
CA GLN A 236 -6.48 -0.26 7.58
C GLN A 236 -7.91 -0.17 7.01
N GLY A 237 -8.31 -1.21 6.28
CA GLY A 237 -9.67 -1.38 5.75
C GLY A 237 -10.60 -2.13 6.71
N GLY A 238 -10.03 -2.87 7.64
CA GLY A 238 -10.73 -3.71 8.60
C GLY A 238 -9.77 -4.46 9.51
N TRP A 239 -10.14 -5.69 9.90
CA TRP A 239 -9.29 -6.60 10.66
C TRP A 239 -9.72 -8.05 10.45
N PHE A 240 -8.84 -8.99 10.68
CA PHE A 240 -9.11 -10.41 10.55
C PHE A 240 -9.82 -11.01 11.77
N SER A 241 -10.43 -12.19 11.59
CA SER A 241 -11.05 -12.97 12.64
C SER A 241 -10.15 -14.11 13.10
N LEU A 242 -10.17 -14.39 14.40
CA LEU A 242 -9.49 -15.51 15.03
C LEU A 242 -10.50 -16.55 15.53
N VAL A 243 -10.15 -17.85 15.47
CA VAL A 243 -10.98 -18.95 15.97
C VAL A 243 -11.31 -18.79 17.47
N THR A 244 -10.38 -18.23 18.24
CA THR A 244 -10.50 -18.03 19.69
C THR A 244 -10.54 -16.55 20.09
N GLY A 245 -10.73 -15.65 19.15
CA GLY A 245 -10.65 -14.22 19.38
C GLY A 245 -11.88 -13.47 18.90
N ARG A 246 -11.66 -12.18 18.65
CA ARG A 246 -12.68 -11.29 18.13
C ARG A 246 -12.97 -11.60 16.67
N LEU A 247 -14.22 -11.53 16.27
CA LEU A 247 -14.60 -11.53 14.86
C LEU A 247 -14.27 -10.18 14.22
N SER A 248 -14.12 -10.19 12.91
CA SER A 248 -13.81 -8.97 12.14
C SER A 248 -14.87 -7.89 12.31
N GLU A 249 -16.13 -8.27 12.45
CA GLU A 249 -17.27 -7.38 12.66
C GLU A 249 -17.24 -6.65 14.01
N ASP A 250 -16.60 -7.25 15.00
CA ASP A 250 -16.48 -6.67 16.36
C ASP A 250 -15.30 -5.70 16.47
N HIS A 251 -14.53 -5.51 15.42
CA HIS A 251 -13.39 -4.61 15.43
C HIS A 251 -13.86 -3.15 15.29
N TYR A 252 -13.12 -2.23 15.92
CA TYR A 252 -13.44 -0.79 15.94
C TYR A 252 -13.38 -0.10 14.57
N SER A 253 -12.83 -0.73 13.56
CA SER A 253 -12.67 -0.17 12.21
C SER A 253 -14.00 -0.13 11.46
N ASP A 254 -14.87 0.79 11.83
CA ASP A 254 -16.15 1.09 11.16
C ASP A 254 -15.96 2.02 9.92
N ALA A 255 -17.05 2.45 9.32
CA ALA A 255 -17.02 3.35 8.16
C ALA A 255 -16.44 4.74 8.48
N ARG A 256 -16.64 5.25 9.71
CA ARG A 256 -16.07 6.52 10.16
C ARG A 256 -14.55 6.42 10.27
N HIS A 257 -14.07 5.33 10.87
CA HIS A 257 -12.64 5.03 10.93
C HIS A 257 -12.03 4.94 9.52
N PHE A 258 -12.65 4.16 8.62
CA PHE A 258 -12.20 3.98 7.25
C PHE A 258 -12.05 5.32 6.52
N LYS A 259 -13.03 6.21 6.64
CA LYS A 259 -12.98 7.57 6.10
C LYS A 259 -11.89 8.42 6.74
N ALA A 260 -11.79 8.39 8.06
CA ALA A 260 -10.85 9.22 8.81
C ALA A 260 -9.39 8.93 8.43
N VAL A 261 -8.97 7.66 8.42
CA VAL A 261 -7.60 7.28 8.07
C VAL A 261 -7.25 7.64 6.62
N GLY A 262 -8.21 7.51 5.69
CA GLY A 262 -8.03 7.93 4.30
C GLY A 262 -7.83 9.43 4.16
N LEU A 263 -8.71 10.23 4.74
CA LEU A 263 -8.63 11.70 4.67
C LEU A 263 -7.41 12.24 5.41
N MET A 264 -7.01 11.65 6.53
CA MET A 264 -5.80 12.06 7.25
C MET A 264 -4.53 11.69 6.50
N SER A 265 -4.50 10.57 5.79
CA SER A 265 -3.39 10.24 4.89
C SER A 265 -3.26 11.27 3.75
N LEU A 266 -4.40 11.67 3.15
CA LEU A 266 -4.40 12.72 2.13
C LEU A 266 -3.95 14.07 2.69
N LEU A 267 -4.38 14.44 3.92
CA LEU A 267 -3.89 15.66 4.59
C LEU A 267 -2.38 15.63 4.76
N GLY A 268 -1.80 14.49 5.12
CA GLY A 268 -0.34 14.30 5.24
C GLY A 268 0.41 14.35 3.92
N GLY A 269 -0.30 14.34 2.80
CA GLY A 269 0.28 14.43 1.46
C GLY A 269 0.51 13.09 0.77
N ALA A 270 -0.27 12.06 1.13
CA ALA A 270 -0.22 10.79 0.41
C ALA A 270 -0.49 11.01 -1.09
N GLY A 271 0.42 10.53 -1.93
CA GLY A 271 0.26 10.41 -3.38
C GLY A 271 -0.42 9.11 -3.79
N GLY A 272 -0.48 8.14 -2.87
CA GLY A 272 -1.20 6.88 -3.05
C GLY A 272 -1.62 6.27 -1.72
N ILE A 273 -2.83 5.71 -1.70
CA ILE A 273 -3.37 4.96 -0.56
C ILE A 273 -3.92 3.62 -1.05
N ASN A 274 -3.58 2.54 -0.35
CA ASN A 274 -4.10 1.21 -0.62
C ASN A 274 -4.84 0.67 0.60
N TYR A 275 -6.16 0.59 0.54
CA TYR A 275 -6.94 0.01 1.63
C TYR A 275 -6.73 -1.49 1.71
N TYR A 276 -6.23 -1.93 2.84
CA TYR A 276 -5.96 -3.32 3.17
C TYR A 276 -6.91 -3.83 4.27
N MET A 277 -7.81 -4.80 4.03
CA MET A 277 -8.24 -5.26 2.72
C MET A 277 -9.36 -4.36 2.20
N PHE A 278 -9.46 -4.20 0.89
CA PHE A 278 -10.66 -3.66 0.25
C PHE A 278 -11.68 -4.76 -0.04
N PHE A 279 -11.17 -5.95 -0.43
CA PHE A 279 -11.88 -7.22 -0.46
C PHE A 279 -11.00 -8.29 0.19
N GLY A 280 -11.43 -8.91 1.26
CA GLY A 280 -10.63 -9.90 1.98
C GLY A 280 -10.67 -11.30 1.36
N GLY A 281 -11.85 -11.89 1.28
CA GLY A 281 -12.08 -13.22 0.70
C GLY A 281 -12.03 -14.38 1.68
N THR A 282 -11.56 -15.54 1.22
CA THR A 282 -11.64 -16.81 1.93
C THR A 282 -10.28 -17.53 2.01
N HIS A 283 -9.95 -18.09 3.14
CA HIS A 283 -8.81 -19.01 3.28
C HIS A 283 -9.22 -20.43 2.82
N PHE A 284 -9.07 -20.70 1.53
CA PHE A 284 -9.38 -22.03 1.00
C PHE A 284 -8.37 -23.09 1.48
N ALA A 285 -8.79 -24.35 1.60
CA ALA A 285 -7.95 -25.54 1.76
C ALA A 285 -6.82 -25.41 2.80
N GLY A 286 -7.03 -24.67 3.89
CA GLY A 286 -6.03 -24.52 4.95
C GLY A 286 -4.90 -23.55 4.64
N TRP A 287 -5.09 -22.64 3.71
CA TRP A 287 -4.13 -21.56 3.40
C TRP A 287 -4.10 -20.43 4.42
N GLY A 288 -5.02 -20.40 5.39
CA GLY A 288 -4.95 -19.48 6.52
C GLY A 288 -3.79 -19.80 7.46
N ALA A 289 -3.23 -18.80 8.11
CA ALA A 289 -2.26 -18.98 9.18
C ALA A 289 -2.90 -19.65 10.40
N ARG A 290 -2.07 -20.15 11.31
CA ARG A 290 -2.54 -20.81 12.54
C ARG A 290 -3.47 -19.90 13.34
N GLY A 291 -4.64 -20.42 13.70
CA GLY A 291 -5.65 -19.70 14.48
C GLY A 291 -6.57 -18.78 13.69
N MET A 292 -6.37 -18.67 12.37
CA MET A 292 -7.28 -17.92 11.51
C MET A 292 -8.59 -18.67 11.29
N THR A 293 -9.69 -17.93 11.15
CA THR A 293 -10.94 -18.48 10.62
C THR A 293 -10.81 -18.75 9.13
N THR A 294 -11.69 -19.60 8.58
CA THR A 294 -11.77 -19.80 7.12
C THR A 294 -12.16 -18.54 6.40
N SER A 295 -13.06 -17.74 6.99
CA SER A 295 -13.39 -16.42 6.47
C SER A 295 -12.21 -15.46 6.65
N TYR A 296 -11.84 -14.80 5.59
CA TYR A 296 -10.98 -13.60 5.61
C TYR A 296 -11.80 -12.38 5.14
N ASP A 297 -13.04 -12.31 5.59
CA ASP A 297 -13.95 -11.19 5.29
C ASP A 297 -13.31 -9.84 5.61
N TYR A 298 -12.51 -9.80 6.68
CA TYR A 298 -11.74 -8.64 7.12
C TYR A 298 -12.62 -7.45 7.54
N ASN A 299 -13.94 -7.62 7.57
CA ASN A 299 -14.89 -6.51 7.63
C ASN A 299 -14.54 -5.43 6.57
N ALA A 300 -14.19 -5.85 5.38
CA ALA A 300 -13.72 -5.02 4.29
C ALA A 300 -14.84 -4.19 3.65
N ALA A 301 -14.47 -3.26 2.77
CA ALA A 301 -15.43 -2.46 2.00
C ALA A 301 -16.33 -3.33 1.11
N ILE A 302 -15.76 -4.35 0.47
CA ILE A 302 -16.51 -5.43 -0.19
C ILE A 302 -16.40 -6.65 0.71
N ARG A 303 -17.54 -7.15 1.19
CA ARG A 303 -17.63 -8.32 2.06
C ARG A 303 -17.26 -9.61 1.31
N GLU A 304 -16.91 -10.67 2.04
CA GLU A 304 -16.56 -11.97 1.48
C GLU A 304 -17.58 -12.48 0.46
N ASN A 305 -18.88 -12.31 0.74
CA ASN A 305 -19.97 -12.67 -0.17
C ASN A 305 -20.19 -11.70 -1.33
N GLY A 306 -19.43 -10.61 -1.43
CA GLY A 306 -19.54 -9.57 -2.45
C GLY A 306 -20.50 -8.43 -2.12
N ALA A 307 -21.12 -8.42 -0.96
CA ALA A 307 -21.98 -7.31 -0.54
C ALA A 307 -21.14 -6.05 -0.27
N ARG A 308 -21.71 -4.90 -0.53
CA ARG A 308 -21.13 -3.59 -0.22
C ARG A 308 -21.44 -3.21 1.22
N SER A 309 -20.41 -2.96 2.02
CA SER A 309 -20.56 -2.43 3.36
C SER A 309 -20.66 -0.90 3.35
N ASP A 310 -20.95 -0.29 4.52
CA ASP A 310 -20.94 1.18 4.64
C ASP A 310 -19.56 1.78 4.28
N LYS A 311 -18.48 1.07 4.53
CA LYS A 311 -17.11 1.47 4.12
C LYS A 311 -16.96 1.62 2.61
N TYR A 312 -17.68 0.81 1.83
CA TYR A 312 -17.67 0.91 0.37
C TYR A 312 -18.17 2.28 -0.10
N PHE A 313 -19.20 2.80 0.53
CA PHE A 313 -19.76 4.11 0.16
C PHE A 313 -18.85 5.26 0.58
N GLU A 314 -18.17 5.15 1.73
CA GLU A 314 -17.14 6.11 2.12
C GLU A 314 -15.92 6.05 1.18
N ALA A 315 -15.48 4.86 0.78
CA ALA A 315 -14.44 4.68 -0.23
C ALA A 315 -14.81 5.34 -1.56
N LYS A 316 -16.06 5.14 -2.00
CA LYS A 316 -16.58 5.74 -3.23
C LYS A 316 -16.59 7.28 -3.16
N ALA A 317 -17.00 7.84 -2.03
CA ALA A 317 -16.98 9.29 -1.82
C ALA A 317 -15.54 9.85 -1.88
N ILE A 318 -14.57 9.16 -1.24
CA ILE A 318 -13.15 9.54 -1.29
C ILE A 318 -12.60 9.38 -2.72
N GLY A 319 -12.91 8.27 -3.40
CA GLY A 319 -12.48 8.03 -4.77
C GLY A 319 -13.01 9.09 -5.74
N GLN A 320 -14.26 9.46 -5.64
CA GLN A 320 -14.86 10.54 -6.44
C GLN A 320 -14.23 11.91 -6.15
N PHE A 321 -13.95 12.20 -4.87
CA PHE A 321 -13.25 13.42 -4.47
C PHE A 321 -11.85 13.47 -5.09
N ILE A 322 -11.08 12.37 -4.98
CA ILE A 322 -9.74 12.31 -5.58
C ILE A 322 -9.81 12.49 -7.09
N GLN A 323 -10.71 11.79 -7.79
CA GLN A 323 -10.86 11.92 -9.25
C GLN A 323 -11.23 13.34 -9.68
N ALA A 324 -12.11 14.01 -8.93
CA ALA A 324 -12.53 15.36 -9.24
C ALA A 324 -11.43 16.41 -9.06
N PHE A 325 -10.49 16.17 -8.14
CA PHE A 325 -9.46 17.13 -7.75
C PHE A 325 -8.03 16.60 -7.93
N GLU A 326 -7.84 15.52 -8.69
CA GLU A 326 -6.52 14.91 -8.90
C GLU A 326 -5.45 15.93 -9.34
N PRO A 327 -5.67 16.80 -10.34
CA PRO A 327 -4.65 17.77 -10.77
C PRO A 327 -4.23 18.74 -9.67
N GLN A 328 -5.16 19.13 -8.79
CA GLN A 328 -4.89 20.01 -7.67
C GLN A 328 -4.23 19.25 -6.50
N LEU A 329 -4.75 18.06 -6.16
CA LEU A 329 -4.22 17.25 -5.04
C LEU A 329 -2.77 16.86 -5.27
N VAL A 330 -2.43 16.39 -6.47
CA VAL A 330 -1.05 16.00 -6.84
C VAL A 330 -0.09 17.19 -6.75
N ARG A 331 -0.58 18.41 -6.99
CA ARG A 331 0.20 19.65 -6.96
C ARG A 331 -0.13 20.51 -5.74
N SER A 332 -0.43 19.90 -4.61
CA SER A 332 -0.72 20.62 -3.36
C SER A 332 0.30 20.31 -2.29
N GLU A 333 0.63 21.30 -1.48
CA GLU A 333 1.46 21.16 -0.29
C GLU A 333 0.71 21.59 0.96
N GLY A 334 1.20 21.15 2.11
CA GLY A 334 0.60 21.44 3.41
C GLY A 334 0.49 20.22 4.29
N GLY A 335 -0.35 20.29 5.29
CA GLY A 335 -0.53 19.26 6.29
C GLY A 335 -1.26 19.75 7.51
N PRO A 336 -1.12 19.07 8.67
CA PRO A 336 -1.63 19.54 9.94
C PRO A 336 -1.14 20.94 10.26
N CYS A 337 -2.01 21.80 10.81
CA CYS A 337 -1.64 23.17 11.17
C CYS A 337 -2.17 23.57 12.54
N ALA A 338 -1.60 24.64 13.09
CA ALA A 338 -2.11 25.24 14.33
C ALA A 338 -3.52 25.78 14.14
N MET A 339 -4.28 25.83 15.23
CA MET A 339 -5.68 26.27 15.25
C MET A 339 -5.93 27.23 16.41
N GLU A 340 -6.76 28.25 16.17
CA GLU A 340 -7.31 29.13 17.22
C GLU A 340 -8.80 28.86 17.38
N GLY A 341 -9.24 28.60 18.61
CA GLY A 341 -10.62 28.22 18.91
C GLY A 341 -10.93 26.77 18.54
N GLY A 342 -12.22 26.42 18.52
CA GLY A 342 -12.67 25.06 18.26
C GLY A 342 -12.74 24.18 19.50
N ALA A 343 -13.29 22.98 19.34
CA ALA A 343 -13.35 21.96 20.39
C ALA A 343 -11.96 21.37 20.64
N LYS A 344 -11.71 20.88 21.88
CA LYS A 344 -10.42 20.24 22.22
C LYS A 344 -10.12 18.98 21.40
N SER A 345 -11.16 18.28 20.98
CA SER A 345 -11.05 17.06 20.16
C SER A 345 -11.01 17.36 18.64
N LEU A 346 -11.02 18.63 18.24
CA LEU A 346 -10.87 19.00 16.83
C LEU A 346 -9.42 18.89 16.42
N PHE A 347 -9.18 18.16 15.34
CA PHE A 347 -7.91 18.12 14.61
C PHE A 347 -8.12 18.61 13.19
N GLY A 348 -7.12 19.23 12.58
CA GLY A 348 -7.24 19.65 11.20
C GLY A 348 -5.99 20.21 10.59
N GLY A 349 -6.13 20.53 9.32
CA GLY A 349 -5.06 21.10 8.53
C GLY A 349 -5.52 21.51 7.15
N VAL A 350 -4.57 22.02 6.38
CA VAL A 350 -4.81 22.61 5.06
C VAL A 350 -3.77 22.15 4.07
N ARG A 351 -4.22 21.81 2.86
CA ARG A 351 -3.34 21.68 1.69
C ARG A 351 -3.70 22.77 0.69
N VAL A 352 -2.71 23.33 0.02
CA VAL A 352 -2.87 24.39 -0.97
C VAL A 352 -2.24 23.97 -2.27
N ALA A 353 -3.02 23.96 -3.33
CA ALA A 353 -2.57 23.65 -4.67
C ALA A 353 -1.90 24.86 -5.34
N VAL A 354 -1.16 24.60 -6.42
CA VAL A 354 -0.46 25.64 -7.20
C VAL A 354 -1.40 26.72 -7.73
N ASP A 355 -2.63 26.34 -8.08
CA ASP A 355 -3.67 27.26 -8.59
C ASP A 355 -4.39 28.06 -7.48
N GLY A 356 -3.99 27.87 -6.22
CA GLY A 356 -4.59 28.51 -5.05
C GLY A 356 -5.77 27.76 -4.46
N THR A 357 -6.18 26.63 -5.02
CA THR A 357 -7.22 25.75 -4.43
C THR A 357 -6.79 25.29 -3.04
N ARG A 358 -7.70 25.37 -2.08
CA ARG A 358 -7.44 25.03 -0.67
C ARG A 358 -8.30 23.86 -0.26
N PHE A 359 -7.66 22.79 0.21
CA PHE A 359 -8.32 21.64 0.80
C PHE A 359 -8.22 21.73 2.32
N VAL A 360 -9.35 21.87 2.98
CA VAL A 360 -9.45 21.91 4.45
C VAL A 360 -9.90 20.54 4.93
N PHE A 361 -9.11 19.96 5.82
CA PHE A 361 -9.41 18.69 6.47
C PHE A 361 -9.68 18.92 7.95
N LEU A 362 -10.81 18.43 8.44
CA LEU A 362 -11.18 18.48 9.83
C LEU A 362 -11.61 17.10 10.32
N HIS A 363 -11.19 16.73 11.51
CA HIS A 363 -11.51 15.45 12.14
C HIS A 363 -11.83 15.65 13.62
N ASN A 364 -12.89 14.99 14.08
CA ASN A 364 -13.22 14.89 15.49
C ASN A 364 -12.54 13.65 16.08
N THR A 365 -11.59 13.82 16.98
CA THR A 365 -10.87 12.72 17.65
C THR A 365 -11.67 12.10 18.80
N ASP A 366 -12.81 12.67 19.18
CA ASP A 366 -13.73 12.09 20.18
C ASP A 366 -14.71 11.12 19.51
N PRO A 367 -14.60 9.80 19.77
CA PRO A 367 -15.46 8.82 19.14
C PRO A 367 -16.88 8.75 19.74
N LYS A 368 -17.17 9.56 20.77
CA LYS A 368 -18.42 9.48 21.53
C LYS A 368 -19.29 10.74 21.42
N ASN A 369 -18.67 11.88 21.17
CA ASN A 369 -19.39 13.16 21.20
C ASN A 369 -19.21 13.91 19.90
N ALA A 370 -20.31 14.31 19.27
CA ALA A 370 -20.30 15.23 18.14
C ALA A 370 -19.81 16.62 18.58
N ILE A 371 -19.13 17.33 17.69
CA ILE A 371 -18.63 18.68 17.93
C ILE A 371 -19.11 19.65 16.86
N ARG A 372 -19.48 20.85 17.30
CA ARG A 372 -19.89 21.94 16.39
C ARG A 372 -19.23 23.25 16.85
N GLY A 373 -18.85 24.09 15.93
CA GLY A 373 -18.26 25.38 16.27
C GLY A 373 -17.62 26.12 15.08
N LYS A 374 -16.74 27.03 15.44
CA LYS A 374 -15.90 27.76 14.50
C LYS A 374 -14.46 27.61 14.91
N VAL A 375 -13.57 27.51 13.95
CA VAL A 375 -12.13 27.42 14.14
C VAL A 375 -11.42 28.32 13.12
N ARG A 376 -10.31 28.87 13.50
CA ARG A 376 -9.38 29.58 12.62
C ARG A 376 -8.13 28.74 12.43
N LEU A 377 -7.95 28.24 11.23
CA LEU A 377 -6.75 27.47 10.84
C LEU A 377 -5.62 28.43 10.53
N LEU A 378 -4.42 28.09 10.98
CA LEU A 378 -3.20 28.88 10.84
C LEU A 378 -2.14 28.10 10.06
N PRO A 379 -2.27 27.96 8.73
CA PRO A 379 -1.34 27.19 7.92
C PRO A 379 0.09 27.70 7.94
N GLY A 380 0.27 29.02 8.06
CA GLY A 380 1.59 29.66 8.12
C GLY A 380 2.35 29.57 6.80
N LYS A 381 3.67 29.39 6.89
CA LYS A 381 4.53 29.18 5.73
C LYS A 381 4.46 27.74 5.26
N MET A 382 4.21 27.55 3.98
CA MET A 382 4.23 26.25 3.30
C MET A 382 5.26 26.31 2.18
N ASN A 383 5.92 25.20 1.90
CA ASN A 383 6.74 25.10 0.70
C ASN A 383 5.84 25.22 -0.54
N ARG A 384 6.33 25.82 -1.60
CA ARG A 384 5.61 25.73 -2.88
C ARG A 384 5.60 24.27 -3.33
N PRO A 385 4.45 23.79 -3.83
CA PRO A 385 4.41 22.47 -4.42
C PRO A 385 5.45 22.35 -5.54
N ALA A 386 6.33 21.37 -5.43
CA ALA A 386 7.27 21.10 -6.51
C ALA A 386 6.49 20.78 -7.79
N THR A 387 6.92 21.36 -8.90
CA THR A 387 6.38 20.95 -10.21
C THR A 387 6.85 19.52 -10.47
N PRO A 388 5.95 18.54 -10.65
CA PRO A 388 6.38 17.20 -10.95
C PRO A 388 7.23 17.19 -12.22
N MET A 389 8.45 16.66 -12.14
CA MET A 389 9.24 16.40 -13.35
C MET A 389 8.79 15.09 -13.96
N TYR A 390 8.39 15.16 -15.20
CA TYR A 390 8.07 14.01 -16.02
C TYR A 390 9.23 13.74 -16.97
N ASN A 391 9.71 12.51 -17.04
CA ASN A 391 10.50 12.08 -18.18
C ASN A 391 9.56 11.55 -19.27
N ILE A 392 9.97 11.72 -20.49
CA ILE A 392 9.28 11.10 -21.60
C ILE A 392 9.97 9.74 -21.78
N ASN A 393 9.21 8.66 -21.55
CA ASN A 393 9.72 7.31 -21.78
C ASN A 393 9.94 7.06 -23.28
N GLN A 394 10.51 5.92 -23.62
CA GLN A 394 10.76 5.52 -25.01
C GLN A 394 9.51 5.43 -25.89
N HIS A 395 8.31 5.55 -25.30
CA HIS A 395 7.00 5.54 -25.97
C HIS A 395 6.38 6.94 -26.07
N GLY A 396 7.10 8.00 -25.66
CA GLY A 396 6.62 9.38 -25.72
C GLY A 396 5.68 9.80 -24.58
N GLU A 397 5.55 8.98 -23.54
CA GLU A 397 4.71 9.27 -22.38
C GLU A 397 5.46 10.03 -21.29
N LYS A 398 4.74 10.90 -20.59
CA LYS A 398 5.24 11.53 -19.37
C LYS A 398 5.21 10.54 -18.23
N VAL A 399 6.36 10.01 -17.84
CA VAL A 399 6.52 9.20 -16.63
C VAL A 399 7.04 10.08 -15.52
N LEU A 400 6.36 10.12 -14.38
CA LEU A 400 6.83 10.83 -13.20
C LEU A 400 8.11 10.14 -12.71
N ILE A 401 9.26 10.84 -12.78
CA ILE A 401 10.55 10.25 -12.38
C ILE A 401 10.97 10.74 -11.01
N ALA A 402 10.71 12.00 -10.68
CA ALA A 402 11.02 12.60 -9.40
C ALA A 402 10.19 13.87 -9.19
N ALA A 403 9.95 14.23 -7.96
CA ALA A 403 9.72 15.63 -7.61
C ALA A 403 11.07 16.34 -7.81
N SER A 404 11.10 17.31 -8.68
CA SER A 404 12.25 18.07 -9.20
C SER A 404 13.46 18.20 -8.27
N GLU A 405 14.62 18.43 -8.90
CA GLU A 405 15.77 19.07 -8.25
C GLU A 405 15.34 20.19 -7.33
N ALA A 406 15.96 20.21 -6.15
CA ALA A 406 15.90 21.22 -5.10
C ALA A 406 14.59 22.02 -5.11
N ALA A 407 13.70 21.67 -4.22
CA ALA A 407 12.55 22.49 -3.90
C ALA A 407 12.96 23.96 -4.03
N ASP A 408 12.34 24.68 -4.96
CA ASP A 408 12.39 26.12 -4.98
C ASP A 408 12.11 26.55 -3.54
N THR A 409 13.08 27.12 -2.87
CA THR A 409 13.04 27.50 -1.46
C THR A 409 11.99 28.56 -1.16
N ASP A 410 11.23 28.96 -2.17
CA ASP A 410 10.13 29.89 -2.06
C ASP A 410 8.98 29.29 -1.26
N SER A 411 8.88 29.72 -0.02
CA SER A 411 7.72 29.44 0.81
C SER A 411 6.58 30.43 0.50
N VAL A 412 5.37 29.93 0.44
CA VAL A 412 4.15 30.74 0.34
C VAL A 412 3.54 30.87 1.74
N THR A 413 3.28 32.11 2.16
CA THR A 413 2.51 32.35 3.39
C THR A 413 1.03 32.24 3.08
N VAL A 414 0.37 31.26 3.68
CA VAL A 414 -1.07 31.07 3.54
C VAL A 414 -1.80 31.80 4.65
N SER A 415 -2.71 32.71 4.27
CA SER A 415 -3.53 33.45 5.23
C SER A 415 -4.39 32.50 6.08
N PRO A 416 -4.69 32.85 7.34
CA PRO A 416 -5.60 32.11 8.18
C PRO A 416 -6.95 31.89 7.52
N ILE A 417 -7.55 30.70 7.78
CA ILE A 417 -8.82 30.29 7.21
C ILE A 417 -9.84 30.09 8.34
N ASN A 418 -10.94 30.83 8.29
CA ASN A 418 -12.05 30.65 9.24
C ASN A 418 -13.01 29.59 8.70
N VAL A 419 -13.30 28.59 9.51
CA VAL A 419 -14.16 27.46 9.16
C VAL A 419 -15.24 27.27 10.24
N SER A 420 -16.48 27.10 9.80
CA SER A 420 -17.55 26.57 10.65
C SER A 420 -17.65 25.06 10.42
N TYR A 421 -17.82 24.30 11.47
CA TYR A 421 -17.87 22.84 11.40
C TYR A 421 -19.01 22.27 12.24
N ASP A 422 -19.50 21.11 11.79
CA ASP A 422 -20.45 20.25 12.48
C ASP A 422 -20.02 18.81 12.18
N LEU A 423 -19.33 18.19 13.12
CA LEU A 423 -18.69 16.89 12.93
C LEU A 423 -19.33 15.86 13.87
N PRO A 424 -19.70 14.67 13.37
CA PRO A 424 -20.21 13.59 14.17
C PRO A 424 -19.19 13.07 15.20
N ALA A 425 -19.66 12.24 16.11
CA ALA A 425 -18.83 11.50 17.04
C ALA A 425 -17.95 10.47 16.32
#